data_82804cd8b25c947f1238ae1154f885ba
#
_entry.id   82804cd8b25c947f1238ae1154f885ba
#
_cell.length_a   1.000
_cell.length_b   1.000
_cell.length_c   1.000
_cell.angle_alpha   90.00
_cell.angle_beta   90.00
_cell.angle_gamma   90.00
#
_symmetry.space_group_name_H-M   'P 1'
#
loop_
_entity.id
_entity.type
_entity.pdbx_description
1 polymer ?
#
loop_
_entity_poly.entity_id
_entity_poly.type
_entity_poly.pdbx_seq_one_letter_code
_entity_poly.pdbx_strand_id
1 'polypeptide(L)'
;PRPRQPPTQPGPGPPYIPPQHIFPLRTEEVLISGPLFIFMAALLERSGVAKQMYDSLDFWLSRVRGGVAIVTSIMAVLMAAMSGIIGGEVVLLGLIALPQMLRLGYNQNLAIGTICASGSLGTMIPPSIVLIIYGLITETSIKALFTGAFIPGFMLASFIIIYIVVRTQLDPSQAPLPEPSSEDPEGLQKWILFFGFLSALVAGACALLLVRLAFLTVTGRNVAVDDRFEPPALGMVSDLPMLGGVLIVALAIIFLVVGRTRTAEGWKHGKGLVPPLTVIGIVLGSIYGGVTGITEAAGMGALAVFLIALFRGEASVDLLWVSMMRTLRSTGTIIWVTIGAAALAGAYTLAGGPTYIAQLIIGADMPTMLVILTMMLILLFMGAFMDWVGIVLLIIPVFLPIVQRLPIEEIGFLGQLSPQHVSVWFGVLFCMNMQVS
;
A
#
# COMPACT_ATOMS: atom_id res chain seq x y z
N PRO A 1 -11.99 -65.64 -11.68
CA PRO A 1 -11.76 -64.26 -11.38
C PRO A 1 -11.73 -63.45 -12.68
N ARG A 2 -12.80 -62.69 -12.93
CA ARG A 2 -12.88 -61.80 -14.10
C ARG A 2 -12.02 -60.55 -13.79
N PRO A 3 -11.20 -60.02 -14.73
CA PRO A 3 -10.49 -58.78 -14.54
C PRO A 3 -11.52 -57.64 -14.39
N ARG A 4 -11.36 -56.80 -13.38
CA ARG A 4 -12.13 -55.57 -13.21
C ARG A 4 -11.82 -54.66 -14.38
N GLN A 5 -12.83 -54.34 -15.19
CA GLN A 5 -12.72 -53.27 -16.18
C GLN A 5 -12.42 -51.94 -15.48
N PRO A 6 -11.51 -51.10 -16.00
CA PRO A 6 -11.34 -49.75 -15.50
C PRO A 6 -12.65 -48.97 -15.65
N PRO A 7 -12.96 -48.05 -14.74
CA PRO A 7 -14.14 -47.24 -14.82
C PRO A 7 -14.18 -46.50 -16.16
N THR A 8 -15.27 -46.71 -16.89
CA THR A 8 -15.58 -45.96 -18.13
C THR A 8 -15.48 -44.45 -17.86
N GLN A 9 -14.65 -43.79 -18.64
CA GLN A 9 -14.57 -42.30 -18.58
C GLN A 9 -15.97 -41.74 -18.79
N PRO A 10 -16.43 -40.82 -17.94
CA PRO A 10 -17.69 -40.13 -18.18
C PRO A 10 -17.57 -39.36 -19.50
N GLY A 11 -18.60 -39.47 -20.35
CA GLY A 11 -18.73 -38.71 -21.58
C GLY A 11 -18.64 -37.21 -21.35
N PRO A 12 -18.60 -36.38 -22.39
CA PRO A 12 -18.45 -34.92 -22.29
C PRO A 12 -19.71 -34.30 -21.66
N GLY A 13 -19.83 -34.43 -20.34
CA GLY A 13 -20.70 -33.59 -19.54
C GLY A 13 -20.06 -32.22 -19.34
N PRO A 14 -20.82 -31.18 -18.96
CA PRO A 14 -20.27 -29.88 -18.65
C PRO A 14 -19.10 -30.07 -17.65
N PRO A 15 -17.96 -29.36 -17.83
CA PRO A 15 -16.78 -29.58 -17.03
C PRO A 15 -17.17 -29.46 -15.55
N TYR A 16 -17.12 -30.60 -14.85
CA TYR A 16 -17.31 -30.64 -13.41
C TYR A 16 -16.10 -29.94 -12.80
N ILE A 17 -16.30 -28.68 -12.37
CA ILE A 17 -15.28 -27.92 -11.64
C ILE A 17 -15.21 -28.55 -10.25
N PRO A 18 -14.14 -29.28 -9.91
CA PRO A 18 -14.06 -29.93 -8.61
C PRO A 18 -14.17 -28.89 -7.50
N PRO A 19 -14.93 -29.13 -6.43
CA PRO A 19 -14.93 -28.29 -5.24
C PRO A 19 -13.53 -28.00 -4.67
N GLN A 20 -12.56 -28.83 -5.03
CA GLN A 20 -11.15 -28.72 -4.67
C GLN A 20 -10.47 -27.40 -5.07
N HIS A 21 -10.96 -26.69 -6.09
CA HIS A 21 -10.44 -25.37 -6.47
C HIS A 21 -11.08 -24.20 -5.70
N ILE A 22 -12.25 -24.44 -5.11
CA ILE A 22 -12.96 -23.40 -4.34
C ILE A 22 -12.71 -23.54 -2.83
N PHE A 23 -12.49 -24.78 -2.36
CA PHE A 23 -12.34 -25.07 -0.94
C PHE A 23 -11.07 -24.45 -0.31
N PRO A 24 -9.89 -24.45 -0.95
CA PRO A 24 -8.68 -23.81 -0.42
C PRO A 24 -8.86 -22.32 -0.20
N LEU A 25 -9.55 -21.61 -1.11
CA LEU A 25 -9.82 -20.16 -0.97
C LEU A 25 -10.59 -19.82 0.31
N ARG A 26 -11.42 -20.73 0.84
CA ARG A 26 -12.22 -20.49 2.05
C ARG A 26 -11.43 -20.65 3.35
N THR A 27 -10.31 -21.36 3.29
CA THR A 27 -9.47 -21.70 4.46
C THR A 27 -8.19 -20.85 4.53
N GLU A 28 -7.95 -20.01 3.52
CA GLU A 28 -6.79 -19.12 3.51
C GLU A 28 -6.97 -17.98 4.52
N GLU A 29 -6.18 -18.00 5.59
CA GLU A 29 -6.18 -16.97 6.63
C GLU A 29 -5.90 -15.57 6.08
N VAL A 30 -5.12 -15.49 5.01
CA VAL A 30 -4.76 -14.24 4.36
C VAL A 30 -5.97 -13.55 3.71
N LEU A 31 -7.01 -14.30 3.32
CA LEU A 31 -8.25 -13.72 2.78
C LEU A 31 -8.94 -12.80 3.81
N ILE A 32 -8.72 -13.03 5.11
CA ILE A 32 -9.27 -12.21 6.19
C ILE A 32 -8.54 -10.86 6.29
N SER A 33 -7.30 -10.76 5.83
CA SER A 33 -6.53 -9.52 5.87
C SER A 33 -7.15 -8.43 5.01
N GLY A 34 -7.69 -8.77 3.84
CA GLY A 34 -8.37 -7.83 2.94
C GLY A 34 -9.52 -7.08 3.63
N PRO A 35 -10.54 -7.76 4.17
CA PRO A 35 -11.60 -7.15 4.96
C PRO A 35 -11.11 -6.27 6.11
N LEU A 36 -10.06 -6.68 6.81
CA LEU A 36 -9.51 -5.92 7.93
C LEU A 36 -8.84 -4.62 7.47
N PHE A 37 -8.10 -4.64 6.36
CA PHE A 37 -7.55 -3.42 5.76
C PHE A 37 -8.65 -2.50 5.23
N ILE A 38 -9.70 -3.05 4.60
CA ILE A 38 -10.87 -2.28 4.14
C ILE A 38 -11.57 -1.62 5.33
N PHE A 39 -11.73 -2.33 6.43
CA PHE A 39 -12.34 -1.80 7.64
C PHE A 39 -11.47 -0.70 8.28
N MET A 40 -10.17 -0.91 8.35
CA MET A 40 -9.21 0.09 8.83
C MET A 40 -9.31 1.39 8.00
N ALA A 41 -9.32 1.27 6.68
CA ALA A 41 -9.47 2.40 5.77
C ALA A 41 -10.80 3.13 5.96
N ALA A 42 -11.92 2.40 6.03
CA ALA A 42 -13.25 2.97 6.22
C ALA A 42 -13.40 3.71 7.55
N LEU A 43 -12.79 3.20 8.63
CA LEU A 43 -12.71 3.90 9.92
C LEU A 43 -11.88 5.19 9.82
N LEU A 44 -10.72 5.11 9.17
CA LEU A 44 -9.81 6.24 9.03
C LEU A 44 -10.41 7.39 8.23
N GLU A 45 -11.06 7.09 7.10
CA GLU A 45 -11.70 8.10 6.25
C GLU A 45 -12.76 8.92 7.01
N ARG A 46 -13.45 8.30 7.95
CA ARG A 46 -14.56 8.92 8.69
C ARG A 46 -14.15 9.51 10.04
N SER A 47 -12.98 9.17 10.55
CA SER A 47 -12.49 9.63 11.86
C SER A 47 -11.90 11.04 11.87
N GLY A 48 -12.11 11.85 10.83
CA GLY A 48 -11.57 13.21 10.75
C GLY A 48 -10.03 13.29 10.71
N VAL A 49 -9.33 12.17 10.84
CA VAL A 49 -7.86 12.08 10.83
C VAL A 49 -7.30 12.60 9.52
N ALA A 50 -7.91 12.24 8.39
CA ALA A 50 -7.47 12.65 7.06
C ALA A 50 -7.44 14.18 6.89
N LYS A 51 -8.47 14.88 7.39
CA LYS A 51 -8.52 16.34 7.35
C LYS A 51 -7.42 16.99 8.19
N GLN A 52 -7.19 16.49 9.41
CA GLN A 52 -6.13 17.03 10.28
C GLN A 52 -4.73 16.74 9.75
N MET A 53 -4.55 15.58 9.11
CA MET A 53 -3.31 15.26 8.41
C MET A 53 -3.06 16.25 7.27
N TYR A 54 -4.10 16.54 6.47
CA TYR A 54 -4.02 17.53 5.40
C TYR A 54 -3.66 18.92 5.93
N ASP A 55 -4.37 19.39 6.96
CA ASP A 55 -4.13 20.72 7.57
C ASP A 55 -2.70 20.83 8.12
N SER A 56 -2.16 19.74 8.70
CA SER A 56 -0.78 19.69 9.19
C SER A 56 0.25 19.72 8.05
N LEU A 57 0.02 19.00 6.96
CA LEU A 57 0.90 19.02 5.79
C LEU A 57 0.85 20.37 5.07
N ASP A 58 -0.34 20.95 4.95
CA ASP A 58 -0.53 22.24 4.31
C ASP A 58 0.23 23.36 5.06
N PHE A 59 0.18 23.34 6.40
CA PHE A 59 0.98 24.27 7.21
C PHE A 59 2.48 24.21 6.84
N TRP A 60 3.04 23.01 6.64
CA TRP A 60 4.46 22.87 6.34
C TRP A 60 4.83 23.29 4.91
N LEU A 61 3.95 23.08 3.94
CA LEU A 61 4.23 23.26 2.51
C LEU A 61 3.50 24.43 1.85
N SER A 62 2.72 25.22 2.59
CA SER A 62 1.91 26.33 2.08
C SER A 62 2.68 27.38 1.26
N ARG A 63 3.99 27.57 1.54
CA ARG A 63 4.86 28.54 0.86
C ARG A 63 5.64 27.99 -0.33
N VAL A 64 5.44 26.74 -0.69
CA VAL A 64 6.07 26.12 -1.86
C VAL A 64 5.15 26.26 -3.06
N ARG A 65 5.69 26.63 -4.23
CA ARG A 65 4.89 26.64 -5.47
C ARG A 65 4.38 25.24 -5.76
N GLY A 66 3.09 25.12 -6.03
CA GLY A 66 2.45 23.82 -6.12
C GLY A 66 2.27 23.12 -4.78
N GLY A 67 2.48 23.83 -3.65
CA GLY A 67 2.48 23.26 -2.30
C GLY A 67 1.24 22.44 -1.98
N VAL A 68 0.05 22.91 -2.30
CA VAL A 68 -1.21 22.19 -2.09
C VAL A 68 -1.27 20.89 -2.91
N ALA A 69 -0.76 20.89 -4.15
CA ALA A 69 -0.67 19.69 -4.97
C ALA A 69 0.34 18.69 -4.41
N ILE A 70 1.50 19.17 -3.91
CA ILE A 70 2.50 18.35 -3.24
C ILE A 70 1.94 17.75 -1.95
N VAL A 71 1.26 18.55 -1.13
CA VAL A 71 0.55 18.09 0.08
C VAL A 71 -0.42 16.98 -0.24
N THR A 72 -1.21 17.15 -1.30
CA THR A 72 -2.17 16.14 -1.76
C THR A 72 -1.47 14.84 -2.14
N SER A 73 -0.34 14.92 -2.85
CA SER A 73 0.43 13.72 -3.21
C SER A 73 1.07 13.03 -2.00
N ILE A 74 1.62 13.79 -1.05
CA ILE A 74 2.16 13.22 0.21
C ILE A 74 1.04 12.60 1.04
N MET A 75 -0.11 13.28 1.13
CA MET A 75 -1.29 12.74 1.81
C MET A 75 -1.74 11.42 1.17
N ALA A 76 -1.75 11.34 -0.17
CA ALA A 76 -2.07 10.11 -0.89
C ALA A 76 -1.12 8.96 -0.54
N VAL A 77 0.19 9.22 -0.47
CA VAL A 77 1.19 8.23 -0.03
C VAL A 77 0.89 7.71 1.38
N LEU A 78 0.60 8.60 2.32
CA LEU A 78 0.27 8.22 3.70
C LEU A 78 -1.06 7.45 3.77
N MET A 79 -2.07 7.88 3.01
CA MET A 79 -3.35 7.17 2.93
C MET A 79 -3.18 5.79 2.29
N ALA A 80 -2.43 5.69 1.19
CA ALA A 80 -2.10 4.43 0.53
C ALA A 80 -1.46 3.42 1.48
N ALA A 81 -0.49 3.88 2.29
CA ALA A 81 0.17 3.05 3.31
C ALA A 81 -0.76 2.60 4.46
N MET A 82 -1.99 3.09 4.51
CA MET A 82 -2.98 2.69 5.51
C MET A 82 -4.18 1.96 4.89
N SER A 83 -4.64 2.34 3.71
CA SER A 83 -5.89 1.84 3.15
C SER A 83 -5.70 0.74 2.11
N GLY A 84 -4.71 0.86 1.24
CA GLY A 84 -4.45 -0.07 0.15
C GLY A 84 -5.59 -0.20 -0.87
N ILE A 85 -6.52 0.79 -0.94
CA ILE A 85 -7.72 0.79 -1.81
C ILE A 85 -7.73 2.06 -2.65
N ILE A 86 -7.89 1.94 -3.97
CA ILE A 86 -7.85 3.07 -4.90
C ILE A 86 -9.04 4.03 -4.77
N GLY A 87 -10.26 3.52 -4.89
CA GLY A 87 -11.45 4.36 -5.09
C GLY A 87 -11.77 5.32 -3.95
N GLY A 88 -11.60 4.89 -2.70
CA GLY A 88 -11.87 5.71 -1.51
C GLY A 88 -10.91 6.89 -1.39
N GLU A 89 -9.64 6.67 -1.70
CA GLU A 89 -8.60 7.70 -1.61
C GLU A 89 -8.81 8.83 -2.60
N VAL A 90 -9.09 8.51 -3.87
CA VAL A 90 -9.35 9.52 -4.92
C VAL A 90 -10.53 10.41 -4.53
N VAL A 91 -11.62 9.80 -4.04
CA VAL A 91 -12.81 10.54 -3.59
C VAL A 91 -12.48 11.44 -2.39
N LEU A 92 -11.78 10.92 -1.40
CA LEU A 92 -11.41 11.67 -0.20
C LEU A 92 -10.48 12.84 -0.53
N LEU A 93 -9.44 12.61 -1.34
CA LEU A 93 -8.54 13.64 -1.83
C LEU A 93 -9.30 14.70 -2.64
N GLY A 94 -10.24 14.27 -3.49
CA GLY A 94 -11.11 15.15 -4.25
C GLY A 94 -11.97 16.06 -3.35
N LEU A 95 -12.53 15.51 -2.29
CA LEU A 95 -13.36 16.27 -1.35
C LEU A 95 -12.57 17.30 -0.51
N ILE A 96 -11.33 16.95 -0.14
CA ILE A 96 -10.50 17.80 0.73
C ILE A 96 -9.66 18.80 -0.09
N ALA A 97 -8.91 18.32 -1.09
CA ALA A 97 -7.90 19.08 -1.77
C ALA A 97 -8.42 19.88 -2.97
N LEU A 98 -9.36 19.33 -3.77
CA LEU A 98 -9.84 20.00 -4.98
C LEU A 98 -10.48 21.35 -4.72
N PRO A 99 -11.40 21.52 -3.74
CA PRO A 99 -11.98 22.82 -3.47
C PRO A 99 -10.94 23.86 -3.04
N GLN A 100 -9.90 23.44 -2.32
CA GLN A 100 -8.83 24.32 -1.88
C GLN A 100 -7.93 24.73 -3.04
N MET A 101 -7.53 23.78 -3.91
CA MET A 101 -6.75 24.09 -5.12
C MET A 101 -7.48 25.05 -6.03
N LEU A 102 -8.78 24.82 -6.30
CA LEU A 102 -9.58 25.70 -7.16
C LEU A 102 -9.78 27.10 -6.55
N ARG A 103 -9.96 27.20 -5.22
CA ARG A 103 -10.07 28.46 -4.51
C ARG A 103 -8.79 29.30 -4.60
N LEU A 104 -7.63 28.64 -4.61
CA LEU A 104 -6.32 29.28 -4.76
C LEU A 104 -5.97 29.58 -6.22
N GLY A 105 -6.88 29.29 -7.17
CA GLY A 105 -6.66 29.59 -8.59
C GLY A 105 -5.76 28.59 -9.33
N TYR A 106 -5.61 27.37 -8.81
CA TYR A 106 -4.89 26.31 -9.53
C TYR A 106 -5.58 25.97 -10.85
N ASN A 107 -4.79 25.63 -11.85
CA ASN A 107 -5.31 25.10 -13.10
C ASN A 107 -6.09 23.82 -12.82
N GLN A 108 -7.31 23.72 -13.35
CA GLN A 108 -8.22 22.60 -13.10
C GLN A 108 -7.63 21.25 -13.53
N ASN A 109 -6.93 21.22 -14.69
CA ASN A 109 -6.32 19.98 -15.19
C ASN A 109 -5.18 19.51 -14.28
N LEU A 110 -4.36 20.45 -13.76
CA LEU A 110 -3.31 20.11 -12.80
C LEU A 110 -3.92 19.59 -11.49
N ALA A 111 -4.97 20.23 -10.97
CA ALA A 111 -5.61 19.84 -9.73
C ALA A 111 -6.24 18.45 -9.84
N ILE A 112 -7.05 18.19 -10.85
CA ILE A 112 -7.70 16.91 -11.08
C ILE A 112 -6.66 15.81 -11.38
N GLY A 113 -5.70 16.10 -12.27
CA GLY A 113 -4.64 15.15 -12.62
C GLY A 113 -3.79 14.75 -11.41
N THR A 114 -3.45 15.68 -10.53
CA THR A 114 -2.74 15.39 -9.27
C THR A 114 -3.55 14.45 -8.38
N ILE A 115 -4.84 14.72 -8.19
CA ILE A 115 -5.71 13.90 -7.34
C ILE A 115 -5.84 12.48 -7.89
N CYS A 116 -6.12 12.34 -9.18
CA CYS A 116 -6.25 11.04 -9.82
C CYS A 116 -4.94 10.25 -9.78
N ALA A 117 -3.82 10.86 -10.22
CA ALA A 117 -2.53 10.19 -10.25
C ALA A 117 -2.01 9.84 -8.84
N SER A 118 -2.23 10.71 -7.85
CA SER A 118 -1.80 10.43 -6.48
C SER A 118 -2.69 9.40 -5.80
N GLY A 119 -4.01 9.44 -6.05
CA GLY A 119 -4.95 8.50 -5.45
C GLY A 119 -4.81 7.07 -5.98
N SER A 120 -4.18 6.86 -7.15
CA SER A 120 -3.89 5.52 -7.66
C SER A 120 -2.71 4.83 -6.95
N LEU A 121 -1.90 5.56 -6.16
CA LEU A 121 -0.75 5.02 -5.42
C LEU A 121 -1.12 3.91 -4.42
N GLY A 122 -2.38 3.82 -4.00
CA GLY A 122 -2.88 2.79 -3.09
C GLY A 122 -2.74 1.35 -3.61
N THR A 123 -2.60 1.15 -4.93
CA THR A 123 -2.32 -0.19 -5.48
C THR A 123 -0.90 -0.65 -5.24
N MET A 124 0.04 0.28 -5.13
CA MET A 124 1.47 0.00 -5.16
C MET A 124 2.14 0.13 -3.81
N ILE A 125 1.74 1.13 -3.01
CA ILE A 125 2.33 1.37 -1.70
C ILE A 125 1.79 0.34 -0.69
N PRO A 126 2.65 -0.49 -0.05
CA PRO A 126 2.19 -1.46 0.93
C PRO A 126 1.59 -0.81 2.19
N PRO A 127 0.58 -1.45 2.82
CA PRO A 127 -0.10 -2.67 2.42
C PRO A 127 -1.11 -2.43 1.29
N SER A 128 -1.07 -3.23 0.23
CA SER A 128 -1.96 -3.12 -0.94
C SER A 128 -2.84 -4.35 -1.08
N ILE A 129 -4.15 -4.15 -1.22
CA ILE A 129 -5.11 -5.24 -1.41
C ILE A 129 -4.91 -5.92 -2.76
N VAL A 130 -4.45 -5.18 -3.78
CA VAL A 130 -4.13 -5.74 -5.10
C VAL A 130 -3.01 -6.77 -4.98
N LEU A 131 -1.93 -6.44 -4.26
CA LEU A 131 -0.82 -7.35 -4.01
C LEU A 131 -1.22 -8.55 -3.15
N ILE A 132 -2.14 -8.38 -2.20
CA ILE A 132 -2.67 -9.49 -1.39
C ILE A 132 -3.43 -10.47 -2.28
N ILE A 133 -4.35 -9.97 -3.11
CA ILE A 133 -5.14 -10.83 -4.01
C ILE A 133 -4.26 -11.48 -5.07
N TYR A 134 -3.29 -10.74 -5.61
CA TYR A 134 -2.29 -11.30 -6.51
C TYR A 134 -1.53 -12.45 -5.83
N GLY A 135 -1.01 -12.24 -4.63
CA GLY A 135 -0.28 -13.25 -3.87
C GLY A 135 -1.10 -14.51 -3.58
N LEU A 136 -2.40 -14.33 -3.25
CA LEU A 136 -3.33 -15.44 -3.03
C LEU A 136 -3.55 -16.28 -4.30
N ILE A 137 -3.75 -15.64 -5.45
CA ILE A 137 -4.05 -16.35 -6.71
C ILE A 137 -2.81 -17.04 -7.26
N THR A 138 -1.64 -16.42 -7.06
CA THR A 138 -0.36 -16.92 -7.60
C THR A 138 0.43 -17.76 -6.61
N GLU A 139 -0.11 -18.00 -5.41
CA GLU A 139 0.58 -18.68 -4.30
C GLU A 139 1.97 -18.07 -4.00
N THR A 140 2.09 -16.75 -4.19
CA THR A 140 3.33 -16.00 -4.01
C THR A 140 3.34 -15.34 -2.63
N SER A 141 4.50 -15.31 -1.96
CA SER A 141 4.65 -14.65 -0.66
C SER A 141 4.25 -13.18 -0.71
N ILE A 142 3.20 -12.81 0.04
CA ILE A 142 2.70 -11.44 0.10
C ILE A 142 3.72 -10.51 0.76
N LYS A 143 4.48 -11.01 1.75
CA LYS A 143 5.60 -10.26 2.35
C LYS A 143 6.67 -9.92 1.31
N ALA A 144 7.01 -10.86 0.43
CA ALA A 144 7.95 -10.63 -0.66
C ALA A 144 7.40 -9.63 -1.69
N LEU A 145 6.11 -9.71 -2.02
CA LEU A 145 5.44 -8.74 -2.89
C LEU A 145 5.45 -7.34 -2.29
N PHE A 146 5.13 -7.18 -1.02
CA PHE A 146 5.17 -5.89 -0.33
C PHE A 146 6.58 -5.31 -0.30
N THR A 147 7.58 -6.16 -0.03
CA THR A 147 8.99 -5.72 -0.03
C THR A 147 9.44 -5.28 -1.42
N GLY A 148 9.08 -6.04 -2.45
CA GLY A 148 9.39 -5.70 -3.85
C GLY A 148 8.68 -4.45 -4.35
N ALA A 149 7.46 -4.19 -3.89
CA ALA A 149 6.66 -3.04 -4.28
C ALA A 149 7.06 -1.72 -3.59
N PHE A 150 7.79 -1.80 -2.47
CA PHE A 150 8.12 -0.64 -1.65
C PHE A 150 8.91 0.42 -2.44
N ILE A 151 10.03 0.04 -3.03
CA ILE A 151 10.89 0.98 -3.78
C ILE A 151 10.16 1.54 -5.01
N PRO A 152 9.57 0.72 -5.92
CA PRO A 152 8.83 1.23 -7.06
C PRO A 152 7.66 2.14 -6.69
N GLY A 153 6.92 1.83 -5.60
CA GLY A 153 5.82 2.66 -5.12
C GLY A 153 6.27 4.06 -4.70
N PHE A 154 7.36 4.14 -3.92
CA PHE A 154 7.92 5.44 -3.54
C PHE A 154 8.59 6.18 -4.69
N MET A 155 9.21 5.46 -5.64
CA MET A 155 9.71 6.07 -6.89
C MET A 155 8.60 6.75 -7.67
N LEU A 156 7.47 6.08 -7.83
CA LEU A 156 6.34 6.62 -8.56
C LEU A 156 5.75 7.85 -7.85
N ALA A 157 5.56 7.79 -6.54
CA ALA A 157 5.16 8.95 -5.74
C ALA A 157 6.13 10.12 -5.92
N SER A 158 7.43 9.84 -5.93
CA SER A 158 8.48 10.84 -6.17
C SER A 158 8.38 11.45 -7.57
N PHE A 159 8.10 10.65 -8.60
CA PHE A 159 7.92 11.16 -9.98
C PHE A 159 6.70 12.08 -10.09
N ILE A 160 5.59 11.74 -9.42
CA ILE A 160 4.41 12.61 -9.36
C ILE A 160 4.78 13.96 -8.71
N ILE A 161 5.45 13.94 -7.57
CA ILE A 161 5.89 15.15 -6.87
C ILE A 161 6.87 15.96 -7.73
N ILE A 162 7.86 15.30 -8.34
CA ILE A 162 8.81 15.96 -9.25
C ILE A 162 8.09 16.59 -10.43
N TYR A 163 7.12 15.89 -11.04
CA TYR A 163 6.30 16.43 -12.12
C TYR A 163 5.56 17.71 -11.69
N ILE A 164 4.91 17.69 -10.51
CA ILE A 164 4.23 18.85 -9.96
C ILE A 164 5.21 20.03 -9.77
N VAL A 165 6.36 19.77 -9.14
CA VAL A 165 7.38 20.81 -8.92
C VAL A 165 7.88 21.37 -10.25
N VAL A 166 8.27 20.53 -11.19
CA VAL A 166 8.78 20.97 -12.50
C VAL A 166 7.70 21.78 -13.25
N ARG A 167 6.47 21.25 -13.29
CA ARG A 167 5.36 21.88 -14.00
C ARG A 167 5.01 23.26 -13.44
N THR A 168 4.98 23.39 -12.12
CA THR A 168 4.66 24.66 -11.43
C THR A 168 5.82 25.67 -11.43
N GLN A 169 7.06 25.21 -11.59
CA GLN A 169 8.23 26.07 -11.79
C GLN A 169 8.32 26.59 -13.23
N LEU A 170 8.01 25.75 -14.23
CA LEU A 170 8.01 26.14 -15.64
C LEU A 170 6.86 27.09 -15.98
N ASP A 171 5.70 26.86 -15.39
CA ASP A 171 4.51 27.71 -15.58
C ASP A 171 3.89 28.08 -14.22
N PRO A 172 4.35 29.17 -13.59
CA PRO A 172 3.87 29.62 -12.30
C PRO A 172 2.38 29.98 -12.25
N SER A 173 1.75 30.24 -13.40
CA SER A 173 0.33 30.57 -13.47
C SER A 173 -0.57 29.38 -13.14
N GLN A 174 -0.07 28.15 -13.26
CA GLN A 174 -0.84 26.94 -12.98
C GLN A 174 -1.06 26.65 -11.50
N ALA A 175 -0.21 27.21 -10.63
CA ALA A 175 -0.31 27.06 -9.18
C ALA A 175 0.13 28.36 -8.49
N PRO A 176 -0.75 29.36 -8.39
CA PRO A 176 -0.46 30.60 -7.70
C PRO A 176 -0.10 30.35 -6.23
N LEU A 177 0.83 31.14 -5.71
CA LEU A 177 1.17 31.11 -4.28
C LEU A 177 0.01 31.72 -3.48
N PRO A 178 -0.39 31.12 -2.36
CA PRO A 178 -1.36 31.74 -1.46
C PRO A 178 -0.83 33.07 -0.89
N GLU A 179 -1.73 34.00 -0.61
CA GLU A 179 -1.36 35.25 0.05
C GLU A 179 -0.74 34.99 1.43
N PRO A 180 0.29 35.76 1.82
CA PRO A 180 0.94 35.60 3.11
C PRO A 180 -0.05 35.83 4.26
N SER A 181 -0.23 34.79 5.11
CA SER A 181 -0.92 34.99 6.39
C SER A 181 0.04 35.60 7.40
N SER A 182 -0.45 36.55 8.21
CA SER A 182 0.34 37.20 9.27
C SER A 182 0.78 36.21 10.39
N GLU A 183 0.17 35.03 10.44
CA GLU A 183 0.47 34.00 11.45
C GLU A 183 1.46 32.94 10.96
N ASP A 184 1.83 32.94 9.67
CA ASP A 184 2.74 31.95 9.11
C ASP A 184 4.20 32.26 9.48
N PRO A 185 4.91 31.33 10.14
CA PRO A 185 6.33 31.51 10.41
C PRO A 185 7.12 31.56 9.11
N GLU A 186 8.02 32.53 8.96
CA GLU A 186 8.78 32.75 7.74
C GLU A 186 10.06 31.92 7.67
N GLY A 187 10.38 31.40 6.49
CA GLY A 187 11.68 30.88 6.10
C GLY A 187 12.28 29.84 7.07
N LEU A 188 13.38 30.19 7.70
CA LEU A 188 14.14 29.27 8.57
C LEU A 188 13.37 28.85 9.83
N GLN A 189 12.49 29.70 10.37
CA GLN A 189 11.70 29.34 11.56
C GLN A 189 10.79 28.15 11.29
N LYS A 190 10.19 28.08 10.10
CA LYS A 190 9.33 26.95 9.72
C LYS A 190 10.07 25.63 9.69
N TRP A 191 11.30 25.63 9.16
CA TRP A 191 12.16 24.45 9.17
C TRP A 191 12.60 24.05 10.58
N ILE A 192 12.91 25.01 11.44
CA ILE A 192 13.24 24.76 12.86
C ILE A 192 12.07 24.09 13.57
N LEU A 193 10.84 24.59 13.38
CA LEU A 193 9.63 23.99 13.94
C LEU A 193 9.41 22.56 13.39
N PHE A 194 9.63 22.36 12.09
CA PHE A 194 9.52 21.03 11.46
C PHE A 194 10.52 20.03 12.04
N PHE A 195 11.79 20.41 12.15
CA PHE A 195 12.80 19.55 12.76
C PHE A 195 12.53 19.30 14.25
N GLY A 196 11.96 20.27 14.96
CA GLY A 196 11.50 20.10 16.34
C GLY A 196 10.38 19.06 16.44
N PHE A 197 9.38 19.14 15.56
CA PHE A 197 8.31 18.16 15.48
C PHE A 197 8.83 16.75 15.13
N LEU A 198 9.67 16.66 14.10
CA LEU A 198 10.26 15.39 13.66
C LEU A 198 11.09 14.74 14.77
N SER A 199 11.91 15.53 15.46
CA SER A 199 12.72 15.04 16.59
C SER A 199 11.85 14.56 17.75
N ALA A 200 10.75 15.25 18.05
CA ALA A 200 9.81 14.83 19.09
C ALA A 200 9.11 13.52 18.71
N LEU A 201 8.73 13.36 17.44
CA LEU A 201 8.12 12.14 16.93
C LEU A 201 9.08 10.95 16.98
N VAL A 202 10.33 11.14 16.56
CA VAL A 202 11.40 10.11 16.62
C VAL A 202 11.68 9.75 18.08
N ALA A 203 11.80 10.73 18.99
CA ALA A 203 12.01 10.47 20.40
C ALA A 203 10.85 9.67 21.01
N GLY A 204 9.62 10.00 20.66
CA GLY A 204 8.43 9.25 21.08
C GLY A 204 8.42 7.81 20.59
N ALA A 205 8.74 7.58 19.31
CA ALA A 205 8.84 6.24 18.73
C ALA A 205 9.96 5.41 19.39
N CYS A 206 11.14 5.99 19.59
CA CYS A 206 12.23 5.32 20.30
C CYS A 206 11.86 4.99 21.74
N ALA A 207 11.18 5.91 22.44
CA ALA A 207 10.72 5.66 23.82
C ALA A 207 9.72 4.49 23.88
N LEU A 208 8.77 4.39 22.94
CA LEU A 208 7.83 3.27 22.84
C LEU A 208 8.55 1.94 22.59
N LEU A 209 9.54 1.93 21.67
CA LEU A 209 10.34 0.72 21.39
C LEU A 209 11.19 0.31 22.59
N LEU A 210 11.74 1.26 23.36
CA LEU A 210 12.47 0.98 24.58
C LEU A 210 11.55 0.44 25.71
N VAL A 211 10.33 0.95 25.81
CA VAL A 211 9.32 0.40 26.74
C VAL A 211 8.96 -1.03 26.35
N ARG A 212 8.76 -1.30 25.04
CA ARG A 212 8.56 -2.66 24.54
C ARG A 212 9.74 -3.56 24.89
N LEU A 213 10.97 -3.10 24.67
CA LEU A 213 12.18 -3.83 24.99
C LEU A 213 12.24 -4.17 26.50
N ALA A 214 11.99 -3.19 27.37
CA ALA A 214 11.94 -3.39 28.81
C ALA A 214 10.87 -4.43 29.20
N PHE A 215 9.69 -4.35 28.59
CA PHE A 215 8.61 -5.32 28.82
C PHE A 215 9.02 -6.75 28.41
N LEU A 216 9.64 -6.93 27.25
CA LEU A 216 10.10 -8.23 26.76
C LEU A 216 11.23 -8.82 27.63
N THR A 217 12.14 -7.96 28.13
CA THR A 217 13.21 -8.40 29.03
C THR A 217 12.70 -8.82 30.38
N VAL A 218 11.77 -8.05 30.97
CA VAL A 218 11.18 -8.35 32.29
C VAL A 218 10.30 -9.61 32.24
N THR A 219 9.57 -9.83 31.13
CA THR A 219 8.69 -11.00 30.98
C THR A 219 9.42 -12.27 30.52
N GLY A 220 10.74 -12.20 30.28
CA GLY A 220 11.54 -13.32 29.79
C GLY A 220 11.18 -13.80 28.37
N ARG A 221 10.39 -13.01 27.64
CA ARG A 221 9.97 -13.31 26.25
C ARG A 221 10.99 -12.88 25.21
N ASN A 222 12.20 -12.49 25.59
CA ASN A 222 13.34 -12.27 24.70
C ASN A 222 13.87 -13.62 24.17
N VAL A 223 13.03 -14.37 23.48
CA VAL A 223 13.48 -15.55 22.76
C VAL A 223 14.25 -15.03 21.56
N ALA A 224 15.54 -15.38 21.46
CA ALA A 224 16.30 -15.21 20.24
C ALA A 224 15.55 -15.95 19.13
N VAL A 225 15.01 -15.18 18.18
CA VAL A 225 14.39 -15.75 16.99
C VAL A 225 15.52 -16.47 16.25
N ASP A 226 15.28 -17.72 15.88
CA ASP A 226 16.26 -18.56 15.18
C ASP A 226 16.73 -17.83 13.92
N ASP A 227 18.01 -17.47 13.85
CA ASP A 227 18.66 -16.58 12.88
C ASP A 227 18.53 -17.01 11.41
N ARG A 228 17.81 -18.10 11.12
CA ARG A 228 17.88 -18.72 9.80
C ARG A 228 16.86 -18.21 8.78
N PHE A 229 15.75 -17.55 9.16
CA PHE A 229 14.67 -17.26 8.21
C PHE A 229 13.86 -15.97 8.43
N GLU A 230 14.07 -15.17 9.47
CA GLU A 230 13.28 -13.94 9.68
C GLU A 230 14.17 -12.73 10.00
N PRO A 231 13.86 -11.56 9.43
CA PRO A 231 14.55 -10.33 9.82
C PRO A 231 14.32 -10.07 11.32
N PRO A 232 15.32 -9.60 12.07
CA PRO A 232 15.20 -9.37 13.50
C PRO A 232 14.05 -8.39 13.79
N ALA A 233 13.16 -8.77 14.69
CA ALA A 233 12.06 -7.91 15.10
C ALA A 233 12.61 -6.64 15.75
N LEU A 234 12.16 -5.46 15.31
CA LEU A 234 12.55 -4.18 15.90
C LEU A 234 12.23 -4.14 17.41
N GLY A 235 13.16 -3.62 18.21
CA GLY A 235 13.03 -3.52 19.66
C GLY A 235 13.49 -4.76 20.41
N MET A 236 14.50 -5.45 19.90
CA MET A 236 15.28 -6.48 20.60
C MET A 236 16.44 -5.86 21.41
N VAL A 237 17.05 -6.66 22.27
CA VAL A 237 18.21 -6.21 23.09
C VAL A 237 19.38 -5.75 22.23
N SER A 238 19.56 -6.35 21.05
CA SER A 238 20.56 -5.92 20.05
C SER A 238 20.36 -4.48 19.57
N ASP A 239 19.13 -3.98 19.59
CA ASP A 239 18.81 -2.64 19.10
C ASP A 239 18.99 -1.55 20.16
N LEU A 240 19.26 -1.92 21.41
CA LEU A 240 19.41 -1.00 22.53
C LEU A 240 20.42 0.12 22.26
N PRO A 241 21.63 -0.14 21.73
CA PRO A 241 22.60 0.93 21.45
C PRO A 241 22.09 1.89 20.38
N MET A 242 21.46 1.35 19.33
CA MET A 242 20.92 2.15 18.22
C MET A 242 19.74 2.99 18.69
N LEU A 243 18.75 2.40 19.36
CA LEU A 243 17.57 3.11 19.87
C LEU A 243 17.95 4.15 20.93
N GLY A 244 18.88 3.82 21.83
CA GLY A 244 19.42 4.75 22.83
C GLY A 244 20.18 5.90 22.19
N GLY A 245 21.02 5.62 21.20
CA GLY A 245 21.76 6.64 20.44
C GLY A 245 20.83 7.60 19.68
N VAL A 246 19.86 7.05 18.95
CA VAL A 246 18.85 7.86 18.22
C VAL A 246 18.02 8.71 19.18
N LEU A 247 17.60 8.15 20.32
CA LEU A 247 16.88 8.90 21.36
C LEU A 247 17.70 10.05 21.92
N ILE A 248 18.98 9.81 22.24
CA ILE A 248 19.89 10.86 22.75
C ILE A 248 20.05 11.97 21.72
N VAL A 249 20.26 11.62 20.43
CA VAL A 249 20.39 12.61 19.34
C VAL A 249 19.08 13.41 19.19
N ALA A 250 17.93 12.75 19.20
CA ALA A 250 16.64 13.42 19.10
C ALA A 250 16.40 14.39 20.29
N LEU A 251 16.73 13.97 21.51
CA LEU A 251 16.64 14.83 22.69
C LEU A 251 17.65 15.98 22.63
N ALA A 252 18.87 15.73 22.15
CA ALA A 252 19.87 16.79 21.97
C ALA A 252 19.37 17.85 20.97
N ILE A 253 18.76 17.45 19.86
CA ILE A 253 18.16 18.39 18.90
C ILE A 253 17.05 19.19 19.56
N ILE A 254 16.16 18.55 20.33
CA ILE A 254 15.05 19.22 21.05
C ILE A 254 15.57 20.25 22.05
N PHE A 255 16.57 19.90 22.85
CA PHE A 255 17.00 20.76 23.97
C PHE A 255 18.08 21.76 23.59
N LEU A 256 19.03 21.38 22.68
CA LEU A 256 20.20 22.19 22.36
C LEU A 256 20.04 23.03 21.08
N VAL A 257 19.32 22.51 20.08
CA VAL A 257 19.23 23.17 18.76
C VAL A 257 17.92 23.94 18.60
N VAL A 258 16.77 23.27 18.82
CA VAL A 258 15.45 23.83 18.55
C VAL A 258 14.92 24.63 19.75
N GLY A 259 15.06 24.09 20.93
CA GLY A 259 14.47 24.59 22.17
C GLY A 259 13.06 24.05 22.43
N ARG A 260 12.74 23.85 23.71
CA ARG A 260 11.50 23.20 24.15
C ARG A 260 10.23 23.93 23.69
N THR A 261 10.24 25.25 23.70
CA THR A 261 9.09 26.07 23.29
C THR A 261 8.76 25.93 21.82
N ARG A 262 9.78 26.00 20.96
CA ARG A 262 9.63 25.83 19.50
C ARG A 262 9.23 24.39 19.14
N THR A 263 9.76 23.39 19.85
CA THR A 263 9.33 21.98 19.67
C THR A 263 7.86 21.81 20.02
N ALA A 264 7.37 22.42 21.11
CA ALA A 264 5.96 22.36 21.49
C ALA A 264 5.06 23.07 20.45
N GLU A 265 5.53 24.18 19.89
CA GLU A 265 4.85 24.87 18.79
C GLU A 265 4.82 24.02 17.51
N GLY A 266 5.94 23.44 17.11
CA GLY A 266 6.02 22.49 16.01
C GLY A 266 5.10 21.29 16.20
N TRP A 267 5.00 20.75 17.43
CA TRP A 267 4.08 19.68 17.78
C TRP A 267 2.61 20.10 17.61
N LYS A 268 2.25 21.33 17.98
CA LYS A 268 0.88 21.83 17.83
C LYS A 268 0.42 21.80 16.37
N HIS A 269 1.29 22.18 15.42
CA HIS A 269 1.00 22.14 13.99
C HIS A 269 1.14 20.76 13.36
N GLY A 270 2.06 19.92 13.83
CA GLY A 270 2.33 18.60 13.29
C GLY A 270 1.49 17.46 13.86
N LYS A 271 0.76 17.67 14.98
CA LYS A 271 0.04 16.60 15.69
C LYS A 271 -0.96 15.82 14.84
N GLY A 272 -1.49 16.40 13.75
CA GLY A 272 -2.39 15.72 12.83
C GLY A 272 -1.72 14.60 12.03
N LEU A 273 -0.37 14.59 11.95
CA LEU A 273 0.40 13.51 11.32
C LEU A 273 0.65 12.32 12.27
N VAL A 274 0.51 12.52 13.58
CA VAL A 274 0.83 11.47 14.57
C VAL A 274 -0.07 10.23 14.42
N PRO A 275 -1.41 10.35 14.33
CA PRO A 275 -2.29 9.19 14.17
C PRO A 275 -1.96 8.36 12.91
N PRO A 276 -1.87 8.92 11.70
CA PRO A 276 -1.51 8.17 10.50
C PRO A 276 -0.15 7.46 10.64
N LEU A 277 0.88 8.19 11.07
CA LEU A 277 2.21 7.62 11.23
C LEU A 277 2.26 6.52 12.29
N THR A 278 1.46 6.61 13.34
CA THR A 278 1.33 5.55 14.36
C THR A 278 0.70 4.29 13.75
N VAL A 279 -0.37 4.43 12.97
CA VAL A 279 -1.03 3.29 12.30
C VAL A 279 -0.08 2.63 11.30
N ILE A 280 0.58 3.42 10.46
CA ILE A 280 1.60 2.94 9.51
C ILE A 280 2.71 2.21 10.26
N GLY A 281 3.23 2.81 11.34
CA GLY A 281 4.27 2.21 12.17
C GLY A 281 3.85 0.88 12.80
N ILE A 282 2.62 0.76 13.28
CA ILE A 282 2.07 -0.49 13.82
C ILE A 282 1.96 -1.54 12.71
N VAL A 283 1.34 -1.21 11.59
CA VAL A 283 1.07 -2.18 10.52
C VAL A 283 2.36 -2.61 9.83
N LEU A 284 3.10 -1.66 9.23
CA LEU A 284 4.33 -1.98 8.50
C LEU A 284 5.45 -2.45 9.44
N GLY A 285 5.55 -1.85 10.63
CA GLY A 285 6.50 -2.28 11.65
C GLY A 285 6.25 -3.72 12.12
N SER A 286 4.99 -4.15 12.24
CA SER A 286 4.64 -5.54 12.59
C SER A 286 4.98 -6.51 11.47
N ILE A 287 4.67 -6.16 10.21
CA ILE A 287 4.90 -7.02 9.03
C ILE A 287 6.40 -7.15 8.75
N TYR A 288 7.10 -6.03 8.59
CA TYR A 288 8.53 -6.05 8.24
C TYR A 288 9.43 -6.41 9.41
N GLY A 289 9.02 -6.05 10.63
CA GLY A 289 9.71 -6.45 11.85
C GLY A 289 9.50 -7.92 12.24
N GLY A 290 8.75 -8.72 11.46
CA GLY A 290 8.51 -10.13 11.76
C GLY A 290 7.75 -10.39 13.07
N VAL A 291 7.01 -9.41 13.57
CA VAL A 291 6.28 -9.52 14.85
C VAL A 291 4.99 -10.31 14.68
N THR A 292 4.31 -10.09 13.56
CA THR A 292 3.02 -10.73 13.25
C THR A 292 2.89 -11.00 11.76
N GLY A 293 1.98 -11.90 11.39
CA GLY A 293 1.53 -12.07 10.02
C GLY A 293 0.74 -10.86 9.50
N ILE A 294 0.39 -10.91 8.22
CA ILE A 294 -0.29 -9.79 7.54
C ILE A 294 -1.71 -9.61 8.09
N THR A 295 -2.38 -10.69 8.41
CA THR A 295 -3.76 -10.70 8.93
C THR A 295 -3.83 -10.08 10.32
N GLU A 296 -2.93 -10.45 11.21
CA GLU A 296 -2.83 -9.88 12.55
C GLU A 296 -2.43 -8.40 12.50
N ALA A 297 -1.49 -8.04 11.61
CA ALA A 297 -1.10 -6.64 11.41
C ALA A 297 -2.27 -5.78 10.94
N ALA A 298 -3.11 -6.30 10.03
CA ALA A 298 -4.33 -5.62 9.59
C ALA A 298 -5.33 -5.43 10.74
N GLY A 299 -5.51 -6.47 11.58
CA GLY A 299 -6.34 -6.39 12.79
C GLY A 299 -5.82 -5.38 13.80
N MET A 300 -4.50 -5.36 14.04
CA MET A 300 -3.85 -4.37 14.91
C MET A 300 -4.00 -2.96 14.38
N GLY A 301 -3.88 -2.76 13.06
CA GLY A 301 -4.11 -1.48 12.40
C GLY A 301 -5.55 -0.99 12.56
N ALA A 302 -6.53 -1.86 12.32
CA ALA A 302 -7.94 -1.54 12.52
C ALA A 302 -8.26 -1.18 13.98
N LEU A 303 -7.72 -1.94 14.92
CA LEU A 303 -7.85 -1.65 16.35
C LEU A 303 -7.19 -0.30 16.72
N ALA A 304 -6.00 -0.02 16.18
CA ALA A 304 -5.29 1.23 16.43
C ALA A 304 -6.11 2.44 15.94
N VAL A 305 -6.67 2.38 14.72
CA VAL A 305 -7.54 3.44 14.19
C VAL A 305 -8.79 3.62 15.05
N PHE A 306 -9.42 2.52 15.47
CA PHE A 306 -10.58 2.57 16.36
C PHE A 306 -10.25 3.22 17.71
N LEU A 307 -9.13 2.84 18.33
CA LEU A 307 -8.68 3.44 19.59
C LEU A 307 -8.37 4.94 19.41
N ILE A 308 -7.73 5.33 18.31
CA ILE A 308 -7.48 6.73 17.99
C ILE A 308 -8.81 7.51 17.91
N ALA A 309 -9.81 6.98 17.19
CA ALA A 309 -11.13 7.58 17.10
C ALA A 309 -11.83 7.68 18.47
N LEU A 310 -11.66 6.65 19.31
CA LEU A 310 -12.21 6.62 20.67
C LEU A 310 -11.60 7.69 21.57
N PHE A 311 -10.26 7.80 21.61
CA PHE A 311 -9.56 8.81 22.40
C PHE A 311 -9.84 10.25 21.93
N ARG A 312 -10.22 10.42 20.67
CA ARG A 312 -10.61 11.71 20.09
C ARG A 312 -12.08 12.06 20.33
N GLY A 313 -12.86 11.13 20.86
CA GLY A 313 -14.30 11.32 21.05
C GLY A 313 -15.11 11.28 19.74
N GLU A 314 -14.52 10.78 18.67
CA GLU A 314 -15.13 10.64 17.35
C GLU A 314 -15.74 9.24 17.14
N ALA A 315 -15.48 8.29 18.04
CA ALA A 315 -16.06 6.97 18.02
C ALA A 315 -17.56 7.02 18.28
N SER A 316 -18.36 6.58 17.32
CA SER A 316 -19.81 6.45 17.42
C SER A 316 -20.26 5.09 16.90
N VAL A 317 -21.45 4.65 17.32
CA VAL A 317 -22.07 3.43 16.79
C VAL A 317 -22.32 3.57 15.28
N ASP A 318 -22.66 4.78 14.83
CA ASP A 318 -22.85 5.08 13.41
C ASP A 318 -21.54 4.95 12.63
N LEU A 319 -20.42 5.46 13.14
CA LEU A 319 -19.09 5.30 12.55
C LEU A 319 -18.77 3.81 12.33
N LEU A 320 -18.98 2.99 13.37
CA LEU A 320 -18.72 1.55 13.30
C LEU A 320 -19.66 0.87 12.29
N TRP A 321 -20.96 1.14 12.39
CA TRP A 321 -21.96 0.53 11.53
C TRP A 321 -21.71 0.80 10.04
N VAL A 322 -21.48 2.07 9.70
CA VAL A 322 -21.24 2.46 8.31
C VAL A 322 -19.92 1.90 7.78
N SER A 323 -18.85 1.89 8.62
CA SER A 323 -17.58 1.30 8.24
C SER A 323 -17.69 -0.22 8.03
N MET A 324 -18.42 -0.92 8.90
CA MET A 324 -18.69 -2.36 8.74
C MET A 324 -19.50 -2.65 7.49
N MET A 325 -20.55 -1.87 7.24
CA MET A 325 -21.41 -2.06 6.04
C MET A 325 -20.62 -1.80 4.75
N ARG A 326 -19.74 -0.80 4.73
CA ARG A 326 -18.86 -0.55 3.59
C ARG A 326 -17.88 -1.71 3.39
N THR A 327 -17.28 -2.19 4.47
CA THR A 327 -16.39 -3.36 4.45
C THR A 327 -17.11 -4.60 3.91
N LEU A 328 -18.29 -4.90 4.40
CA LEU A 328 -19.08 -6.04 3.94
C LEU A 328 -19.42 -5.96 2.44
N ARG A 329 -19.82 -4.78 1.96
CA ARG A 329 -20.13 -4.58 0.54
C ARG A 329 -18.89 -4.81 -0.34
N SER A 330 -17.78 -4.15 -0.02
CA SER A 330 -16.52 -4.28 -0.79
C SER A 330 -16.01 -5.72 -0.75
N THR A 331 -15.93 -6.32 0.44
CA THR A 331 -15.49 -7.70 0.62
C THR A 331 -16.40 -8.70 -0.10
N GLY A 332 -17.71 -8.52 0.00
CA GLY A 332 -18.69 -9.39 -0.68
C GLY A 332 -18.50 -9.36 -2.20
N THR A 333 -18.30 -8.18 -2.77
CA THR A 333 -18.01 -8.04 -4.20
C THR A 333 -16.70 -8.72 -4.58
N ILE A 334 -15.61 -8.49 -3.83
CA ILE A 334 -14.32 -9.11 -4.09
C ILE A 334 -14.42 -10.64 -4.02
N ILE A 335 -15.00 -11.18 -2.96
CA ILE A 335 -15.17 -12.65 -2.81
C ILE A 335 -16.01 -13.22 -3.93
N TRP A 336 -17.12 -12.57 -4.29
CA TRP A 336 -18.00 -13.04 -5.36
C TRP A 336 -17.28 -13.14 -6.71
N VAL A 337 -16.54 -12.08 -7.06
CA VAL A 337 -15.76 -12.05 -8.30
C VAL A 337 -14.62 -13.07 -8.24
N THR A 338 -13.96 -13.23 -7.08
CA THR A 338 -12.88 -14.21 -6.88
C THR A 338 -13.36 -15.65 -7.11
N ILE A 339 -14.54 -16.02 -6.59
CA ILE A 339 -15.13 -17.34 -6.82
C ILE A 339 -15.39 -17.57 -8.32
N GLY A 340 -15.96 -16.59 -9.00
CA GLY A 340 -16.22 -16.68 -10.45
C GLY A 340 -14.92 -16.82 -11.26
N ALA A 341 -13.91 -16.03 -10.92
CA ALA A 341 -12.62 -16.07 -11.59
C ALA A 341 -11.86 -17.36 -11.35
N ALA A 342 -11.86 -17.88 -10.11
CA ALA A 342 -11.25 -19.18 -9.80
C ALA A 342 -11.89 -20.32 -10.61
N ALA A 343 -13.21 -20.28 -10.76
CA ALA A 343 -13.93 -21.22 -11.60
C ALA A 343 -13.52 -21.10 -13.08
N LEU A 344 -13.41 -19.89 -13.62
CA LEU A 344 -12.98 -19.63 -15.00
C LEU A 344 -11.52 -20.06 -15.22
N ALA A 345 -10.62 -19.72 -14.30
CA ALA A 345 -9.22 -20.10 -14.35
C ALA A 345 -9.05 -21.63 -14.32
N GLY A 346 -9.83 -22.33 -13.48
CA GLY A 346 -9.87 -23.78 -13.44
C GLY A 346 -10.33 -24.39 -14.78
N ALA A 347 -11.41 -23.88 -15.36
CA ALA A 347 -11.90 -24.32 -16.66
C ALA A 347 -10.89 -24.06 -17.79
N TYR A 348 -10.25 -22.87 -17.79
CA TYR A 348 -9.22 -22.50 -18.76
C TYR A 348 -8.01 -23.42 -18.67
N THR A 349 -7.56 -23.76 -17.46
CA THR A 349 -6.43 -24.66 -17.22
C THR A 349 -6.75 -26.09 -17.67
N LEU A 350 -7.95 -26.60 -17.35
CA LEU A 350 -8.44 -27.91 -17.80
C LEU A 350 -8.56 -28.02 -19.32
N ALA A 351 -8.93 -26.92 -19.99
CA ALA A 351 -8.98 -26.86 -21.45
C ALA A 351 -7.59 -26.79 -22.12
N GLY A 352 -6.50 -26.76 -21.36
CA GLY A 352 -5.13 -26.66 -21.88
C GLY A 352 -4.76 -25.24 -22.37
N GLY A 353 -5.55 -24.23 -21.99
CA GLY A 353 -5.37 -22.84 -22.40
C GLY A 353 -3.96 -22.28 -22.18
N PRO A 354 -3.37 -22.44 -20.97
CA PRO A 354 -2.01 -21.93 -20.68
C PRO A 354 -0.96 -22.54 -21.61
N THR A 355 -1.08 -23.86 -21.90
CA THR A 355 -0.15 -24.57 -22.79
C THR A 355 -0.30 -24.09 -24.23
N TYR A 356 -1.53 -23.88 -24.70
CA TYR A 356 -1.80 -23.40 -26.04
C TYR A 356 -1.22 -21.99 -26.26
N ILE A 357 -1.48 -21.07 -25.36
CA ILE A 357 -0.96 -19.69 -25.45
C ILE A 357 0.57 -19.67 -25.35
N ALA A 358 1.16 -20.47 -24.45
CA ALA A 358 2.61 -20.57 -24.34
C ALA A 358 3.25 -21.07 -25.64
N GLN A 359 2.66 -22.09 -26.30
CA GLN A 359 3.15 -22.58 -27.60
C GLN A 359 3.02 -21.54 -28.72
N LEU A 360 1.95 -20.74 -28.73
CA LEU A 360 1.77 -19.65 -29.67
C LEU A 360 2.87 -18.59 -29.53
N ILE A 361 3.23 -18.23 -28.31
CA ILE A 361 4.27 -17.23 -28.02
C ILE A 361 5.65 -17.75 -28.36
N ILE A 362 5.96 -18.99 -27.94
CA ILE A 362 7.24 -19.63 -28.25
C ILE A 362 7.38 -19.84 -29.76
N GLY A 363 6.30 -20.23 -30.46
CA GLY A 363 6.29 -20.41 -31.93
C GLY A 363 6.39 -19.10 -32.73
N ALA A 364 6.14 -17.96 -32.10
CA ALA A 364 6.29 -16.65 -32.73
C ALA A 364 7.73 -16.11 -32.73
N ASP A 365 8.65 -16.79 -32.04
CA ASP A 365 10.09 -16.45 -31.95
C ASP A 365 10.33 -14.96 -31.56
N MET A 366 9.49 -14.44 -30.67
CA MET A 366 9.54 -13.05 -30.22
C MET A 366 10.55 -12.89 -29.08
N PRO A 367 11.34 -11.81 -29.06
CA PRO A 367 12.20 -11.49 -27.94
C PRO A 367 11.41 -11.37 -26.63
N THR A 368 11.94 -11.92 -25.53
CA THR A 368 11.30 -11.92 -24.19
C THR A 368 10.78 -10.54 -23.78
N MET A 369 11.58 -9.50 -24.04
CA MET A 369 11.20 -8.11 -23.74
C MET A 369 9.95 -7.66 -24.52
N LEU A 370 9.82 -8.06 -25.78
CA LEU A 370 8.66 -7.71 -26.61
C LEU A 370 7.39 -8.40 -26.12
N VAL A 371 7.49 -9.65 -25.66
CA VAL A 371 6.37 -10.39 -25.07
C VAL A 371 5.87 -9.67 -23.82
N ILE A 372 6.77 -9.30 -22.89
CA ILE A 372 6.42 -8.58 -21.67
C ILE A 372 5.80 -7.22 -21.97
N LEU A 373 6.39 -6.47 -22.90
CA LEU A 373 5.87 -5.16 -23.31
C LEU A 373 4.48 -5.27 -23.93
N THR A 374 4.23 -6.32 -24.72
CA THR A 374 2.91 -6.60 -25.29
C THR A 374 1.90 -6.93 -24.18
N MET A 375 2.30 -7.74 -23.19
CA MET A 375 1.46 -8.03 -22.02
C MET A 375 1.12 -6.76 -21.22
N MET A 376 2.10 -5.89 -20.99
CA MET A 376 1.88 -4.61 -20.31
C MET A 376 0.95 -3.69 -21.12
N LEU A 377 1.06 -3.68 -22.45
CA LEU A 377 0.16 -2.91 -23.31
C LEU A 377 -1.28 -3.44 -23.26
N ILE A 378 -1.47 -4.75 -23.25
CA ILE A 378 -2.79 -5.37 -23.08
C ILE A 378 -3.39 -4.99 -21.72
N LEU A 379 -2.60 -5.08 -20.64
CA LEU A 379 -3.03 -4.71 -19.29
C LEU A 379 -3.41 -3.22 -19.21
N LEU A 380 -2.62 -2.35 -19.83
CA LEU A 380 -2.89 -0.92 -19.91
C LEU A 380 -4.22 -0.64 -20.63
N PHE A 381 -4.45 -1.32 -21.75
CA PHE A 381 -5.70 -1.19 -22.50
C PHE A 381 -6.90 -1.71 -21.67
N MET A 382 -6.75 -2.85 -21.02
CA MET A 382 -7.80 -3.42 -20.16
C MET A 382 -8.09 -2.53 -18.95
N GLY A 383 -7.06 -1.92 -18.36
CA GLY A 383 -7.20 -0.98 -17.25
C GLY A 383 -8.11 0.21 -17.54
N ALA A 384 -8.21 0.62 -18.82
CA ALA A 384 -9.14 1.67 -19.22
C ALA A 384 -10.62 1.26 -19.21
N PHE A 385 -10.93 -0.03 -19.20
CA PHE A 385 -12.31 -0.57 -19.34
C PHE A 385 -12.76 -1.46 -18.18
N MET A 386 -11.82 -2.01 -17.42
CA MET A 386 -12.10 -2.98 -16.36
C MET A 386 -11.54 -2.50 -15.03
N ASP A 387 -12.27 -2.83 -13.97
CA ASP A 387 -11.76 -2.67 -12.60
C ASP A 387 -10.57 -3.60 -12.33
N TRP A 388 -9.67 -3.17 -11.47
CA TRP A 388 -8.44 -3.89 -11.11
C TRP A 388 -8.72 -5.32 -10.57
N VAL A 389 -9.84 -5.53 -9.85
CA VAL A 389 -10.23 -6.85 -9.35
C VAL A 389 -10.45 -7.81 -10.51
N GLY A 390 -11.20 -7.38 -11.51
CA GLY A 390 -11.47 -8.18 -12.71
C GLY A 390 -10.18 -8.54 -13.46
N ILE A 391 -9.28 -7.58 -13.60
CA ILE A 391 -8.01 -7.79 -14.32
C ILE A 391 -7.12 -8.78 -13.57
N VAL A 392 -6.92 -8.61 -12.25
CA VAL A 392 -6.13 -9.55 -11.43
C VAL A 392 -6.68 -10.96 -11.57
N LEU A 393 -7.98 -11.11 -11.42
CA LEU A 393 -8.61 -12.42 -11.35
C LEU A 393 -8.69 -13.15 -12.69
N LEU A 394 -8.84 -12.42 -13.79
CA LEU A 394 -9.01 -13.00 -15.13
C LEU A 394 -7.69 -13.16 -15.89
N ILE A 395 -6.79 -12.19 -15.76
CA ILE A 395 -5.61 -12.11 -16.63
C ILE A 395 -4.38 -12.75 -16.00
N ILE A 396 -4.21 -12.63 -14.68
CA ILE A 396 -3.02 -13.19 -14.01
C ILE A 396 -2.93 -14.71 -14.19
N PRO A 397 -3.99 -15.52 -14.05
CA PRO A 397 -3.91 -16.96 -14.31
C PRO A 397 -3.50 -17.32 -15.75
N VAL A 398 -3.71 -16.41 -16.70
CA VAL A 398 -3.30 -16.58 -18.10
C VAL A 398 -1.85 -16.15 -18.29
N PHE A 399 -1.47 -14.98 -17.79
CA PHE A 399 -0.16 -14.38 -18.05
C PHE A 399 0.97 -14.97 -17.22
N LEU A 400 0.73 -15.28 -15.95
CA LEU A 400 1.78 -15.78 -15.06
C LEU A 400 2.44 -17.09 -15.54
N PRO A 401 1.70 -18.13 -16.00
CA PRO A 401 2.32 -19.34 -16.56
C PRO A 401 3.18 -19.07 -17.79
N ILE A 402 2.88 -18.03 -18.56
CA ILE A 402 3.68 -17.62 -19.72
C ILE A 402 4.99 -17.01 -19.23
N VAL A 403 4.89 -16.01 -18.33
CA VAL A 403 6.06 -15.30 -17.80
C VAL A 403 7.03 -16.23 -17.10
N GLN A 404 6.52 -17.25 -16.37
CA GLN A 404 7.35 -18.26 -15.70
C GLN A 404 8.12 -19.18 -16.68
N ARG A 405 7.71 -19.24 -17.95
CA ARG A 405 8.39 -20.02 -19.00
C ARG A 405 9.30 -19.21 -19.88
N LEU A 406 9.23 -17.87 -19.81
CA LEU A 406 10.10 -17.00 -20.60
C LEU A 406 11.53 -17.00 -20.03
N PRO A 407 12.56 -16.92 -20.91
CA PRO A 407 13.95 -16.77 -20.50
C PRO A 407 14.19 -15.31 -20.03
N ILE A 408 13.76 -14.98 -18.82
CA ILE A 408 13.85 -13.61 -18.27
C ILE A 408 15.30 -13.15 -18.12
N GLU A 409 16.26 -14.09 -18.05
CA GLU A 409 17.69 -13.80 -18.04
C GLU A 409 18.18 -13.00 -19.25
N GLU A 410 17.48 -13.07 -20.37
CA GLU A 410 17.77 -12.29 -21.58
C GLU A 410 17.47 -10.79 -21.39
N ILE A 411 16.70 -10.42 -20.36
CA ILE A 411 16.50 -9.02 -19.98
C ILE A 411 17.75 -8.57 -19.22
N GLY A 412 18.77 -8.11 -19.92
CA GLY A 412 20.18 -7.94 -19.58
C GLY A 412 20.56 -7.26 -18.26
N PHE A 413 19.60 -6.80 -17.43
CA PHE A 413 19.84 -6.24 -16.09
C PHE A 413 19.23 -7.08 -14.97
N LEU A 414 18.50 -8.15 -15.25
CA LEU A 414 17.76 -8.94 -14.23
C LEU A 414 18.53 -10.19 -13.85
N GLY A 415 19.60 -10.62 -14.27
CA GLY A 415 20.31 -11.84 -13.86
C GLY A 415 19.40 -13.09 -13.74
N GLN A 416 19.92 -14.16 -13.15
CA GLN A 416 19.14 -15.38 -12.94
C GLN A 416 18.13 -15.18 -11.79
N LEU A 417 16.85 -15.25 -12.10
CA LEU A 417 15.77 -15.21 -11.12
C LEU A 417 15.19 -16.62 -10.90
N SER A 418 15.03 -17.02 -9.64
CA SER A 418 14.25 -18.22 -9.34
C SER A 418 12.77 -18.04 -9.75
N PRO A 419 12.00 -19.11 -10.03
CA PRO A 419 10.60 -19.00 -10.41
C PRO A 419 9.75 -18.19 -9.42
N GLN A 420 10.07 -18.25 -8.13
CA GLN A 420 9.40 -17.47 -7.09
C GLN A 420 9.70 -15.96 -7.23
N HIS A 421 10.95 -15.59 -7.50
CA HIS A 421 11.34 -14.21 -7.75
C HIS A 421 10.72 -13.65 -9.04
N VAL A 422 10.56 -14.47 -10.07
CA VAL A 422 9.85 -14.13 -11.31
C VAL A 422 8.41 -13.74 -11.00
N SER A 423 7.71 -14.53 -10.19
CA SER A 423 6.32 -14.24 -9.79
C SER A 423 6.20 -12.94 -9.00
N VAL A 424 7.15 -12.67 -8.08
CA VAL A 424 7.20 -11.41 -7.32
C VAL A 424 7.47 -10.22 -8.26
N TRP A 425 8.48 -10.34 -9.13
CA TRP A 425 8.83 -9.30 -10.09
C TRP A 425 7.66 -8.96 -11.02
N PHE A 426 7.01 -9.98 -11.58
CA PHE A 426 5.86 -9.77 -12.46
C PHE A 426 4.67 -9.15 -11.69
N GLY A 427 4.43 -9.57 -10.45
CA GLY A 427 3.38 -9.00 -9.60
C GLY A 427 3.59 -7.51 -9.33
N VAL A 428 4.82 -7.09 -9.07
CA VAL A 428 5.17 -5.67 -8.90
C VAL A 428 4.95 -4.89 -10.19
N LEU A 429 5.43 -5.43 -11.32
CA LEU A 429 5.27 -4.82 -12.64
C LEU A 429 3.78 -4.70 -13.03
N PHE A 430 3.00 -5.74 -12.75
CA PHE A 430 1.56 -5.75 -12.91
C PHE A 430 0.89 -4.62 -12.11
N CYS A 431 1.19 -4.51 -10.82
CA CYS A 431 0.62 -3.46 -9.95
C CYS A 431 1.01 -2.05 -10.39
N MET A 432 2.21 -1.85 -10.93
CA MET A 432 2.60 -0.57 -11.54
C MET A 432 1.71 -0.20 -12.72
N ASN A 433 1.31 -1.20 -13.51
CA ASN A 433 0.45 -0.98 -14.67
C ASN A 433 -1.02 -0.72 -14.26
N MET A 434 -1.48 -1.34 -13.16
CA MET A 434 -2.86 -1.19 -12.65
C MET A 434 -3.18 0.20 -12.11
N GLN A 435 -2.23 1.11 -12.02
CA GLN A 435 -2.48 2.49 -11.58
C GLN A 435 -3.23 3.33 -12.61
N VAL A 436 -3.39 2.82 -13.82
CA VAL A 436 -4.11 3.48 -14.91
C VAL A 436 -5.57 3.05 -14.95
N SER A 437 -5.92 1.97 -14.25
CA SER A 437 -7.29 1.42 -14.20
C SER A 437 -8.20 2.13 -13.21
#